data_697513a3992431a5fa17f6e6a7182324
#
_entry.id   697513a3992431a5fa17f6e6a7182324
#
_cell.length_a   1.000
_cell.length_b   1.000
_cell.length_c   1.000
_cell.angle_alpha   90.00
_cell.angle_beta   90.00
_cell.angle_gamma   90.00
#
_symmetry.space_group_name_H-M   'P 1'
#
loop_
_entity.id
_entity.type
_entity.pdbx_description
1 polymer ?
#
loop_
_entity_poly.entity_id
_entity_poly.type
_entity_poly.pdbx_seq_one_letter_code
_entity_poly.pdbx_strand_id
1 'polypeptide(L)'
;MRLARIIGALVALILAASFGQALVSPADAMGKPKHQITGLGGGEIRNTNHFYIKGKVATFPKGRIKVLRNVSGGPYSVYKKTKTRASGKFHASIAEVGHKKTCFKVQVPGTTVYKKTTSPVIGCITTS
;
A
#
# COMPACT_ATOMS: atom_id res chain seq x y z
N MET A 1 24.92 40.50 -11.52
CA MET A 1 24.52 40.44 -11.73
C MET A 1 24.36 39.99 -11.94
N ARG A 2 24.21 40.15 -11.85
CA ARG A 2 23.65 39.96 -12.22
C ARG A 2 23.20 39.25 -12.27
N LEU A 3 22.93 38.95 -12.23
CA LEU A 3 22.25 38.48 -12.51
C LEU A 3 21.78 37.99 -12.41
N ALA A 4 21.98 38.71 -12.45
CA ALA A 4 21.14 38.54 -12.73
C ALA A 4 20.74 37.85 -12.88
N ARG A 5 20.67 37.93 -12.96
CA ARG A 5 20.08 37.52 -13.42
C ARG A 5 19.76 36.74 -13.54
N ILE A 6 19.87 36.82 -13.42
CA ILE A 6 19.31 36.23 -13.70
C ILE A 6 18.88 35.51 -13.66
N ILE A 7 18.78 35.55 -13.61
CA ILE A 7 18.08 35.01 -13.71
C ILE A 7 17.43 34.46 -13.87
N GLY A 8 17.47 34.64 -13.92
CA GLY A 8 16.42 34.24 -14.18
C GLY A 8 16.12 33.42 -14.48
N ALA A 9 16.19 33.44 -14.60
CA ALA A 9 15.56 32.84 -14.93
C ALA A 9 15.29 31.87 -14.88
N LEU A 10 15.11 31.60 -14.77
CA LEU A 10 14.55 30.88 -14.81
C LEU A 10 14.06 30.21 -14.61
N VAL A 11 14.01 30.28 -14.63
CA VAL A 11 13.21 29.91 -14.58
C VAL A 11 12.73 29.21 -14.72
N ALA A 12 12.78 29.45 -14.87
CA ALA A 12 12.01 29.05 -15.16
C ALA A 12 11.75 28.13 -15.28
N LEU A 13 11.70 27.93 -15.37
CA LEU A 13 11.21 27.31 -15.59
C LEU A 13 10.94 26.51 -15.33
N ILE A 14 10.89 26.51 -15.35
CA ILE A 14 10.38 26.08 -15.31
C ILE A 14 10.02 25.52 -15.09
N LEU A 15 9.92 25.61 -15.38
CA LEU A 15 9.37 25.41 -15.48
C LEU A 15 9.03 24.79 -15.46
N ALA A 16 9.17 24.97 -15.55
CA ALA A 16 8.57 24.64 -15.79
C ALA A 16 8.34 23.86 -15.72
N ALA A 17 8.37 23.86 -15.79
CA ALA A 17 7.89 23.47 -15.92
C ALA A 17 7.73 22.75 -15.82
N SER A 18 7.73 22.72 -15.84
CA SER A 18 7.33 22.43 -16.02
C SER A 18 7.30 21.71 -16.03
N PHE A 19 7.12 21.50 -16.15
CA PHE A 19 6.86 21.12 -16.48
C PHE A 19 6.59 20.50 -16.39
N GLY A 20 6.66 20.51 -16.45
CA GLY A 20 5.97 20.18 -16.63
C GLY A 20 5.88 19.34 -16.61
N GLN A 21 5.78 19.15 -16.86
CA GLN A 21 5.43 18.46 -17.08
C GLN A 21 5.23 17.68 -17.21
N ALA A 22 5.11 17.74 -17.35
CA ALA A 22 4.58 17.03 -17.57
C ALA A 22 4.74 16.29 -17.81
N LEU A 23 4.65 16.27 -17.97
CA LEU A 23 4.59 15.51 -18.31
C LEU A 23 4.40 14.78 -18.34
N VAL A 24 4.04 14.69 -18.35
CA VAL A 24 3.66 13.87 -18.42
C VAL A 24 3.67 12.98 -18.57
N SER A 25 3.29 12.96 -18.91
CA SER A 25 3.10 12.09 -18.96
C SER A 25 3.53 11.05 -18.90
N PRO A 26 4.13 10.73 -19.27
CA PRO A 26 4.52 9.48 -18.99
C PRO A 26 4.25 9.25 -17.69
N ALA A 27 4.14 10.25 -17.26
CA ALA A 27 3.77 10.26 -16.01
C ALA A 27 2.58 9.50 -15.89
N ASP A 28 1.77 9.38 -16.85
CA ASP A 28 0.58 8.72 -16.59
C ASP A 28 0.76 7.31 -16.37
N ALA A 29 1.65 6.70 -17.05
CA ALA A 29 1.88 5.35 -16.78
C ALA A 29 2.47 5.20 -15.45
N MET A 30 3.29 6.15 -15.06
CA MET A 30 3.90 6.12 -13.78
C MET A 30 3.25 7.07 -12.88
N GLY A 31 2.25 7.78 -13.38
CA GLY A 31 1.77 8.95 -12.71
C GLY A 31 0.74 8.72 -11.64
N LYS A 32 0.12 7.56 -11.59
CA LYS A 32 -0.86 7.32 -10.54
C LYS A 32 -0.16 7.13 -9.21
N PRO A 33 -0.62 7.82 -8.18
CA PRO A 33 -0.05 7.63 -6.86
C PRO A 33 -0.46 6.29 -6.27
N LYS A 34 0.26 5.88 -5.24
CA LYS A 34 -0.09 4.68 -4.50
C LYS A 34 -1.30 4.95 -3.62
N HIS A 35 -2.05 3.90 -3.33
CA HIS A 35 -3.07 3.98 -2.30
C HIS A 35 -2.41 4.31 -0.96
N GLN A 36 -3.13 5.03 -0.11
CA GLN A 36 -2.65 5.33 1.22
C GLN A 36 -3.07 4.21 2.16
N ILE A 37 -2.08 3.45 2.63
CA ILE A 37 -2.32 2.35 3.57
C ILE A 37 -1.66 2.74 4.88
N THR A 38 -2.47 2.94 5.91
CA THR A 38 -1.99 3.40 7.22
C THR A 38 -2.55 2.53 8.32
N GLY A 39 -2.05 2.74 9.54
CA GLY A 39 -2.58 2.06 10.72
C GLY A 39 -2.42 0.55 10.68
N LEU A 40 -1.41 0.07 9.97
CA LEU A 40 -1.19 -1.37 9.85
C LEU A 40 -0.78 -1.97 11.17
N GLY A 41 -1.38 -3.09 11.50
CA GLY A 41 -1.04 -3.82 12.71
C GLY A 41 -1.72 -5.16 12.74
N GLY A 42 -1.41 -5.93 13.76
CA GLY A 42 -2.01 -7.23 13.93
C GLY A 42 -1.74 -7.76 15.31
N GLY A 43 -2.31 -8.89 15.62
CA GLY A 43 -2.10 -9.49 16.91
C GLY A 43 -2.91 -10.75 17.07
N GLU A 44 -2.85 -11.29 18.28
CA GLU A 44 -3.64 -12.45 18.65
C GLU A 44 -4.92 -11.97 19.32
N ILE A 45 -6.03 -12.59 18.95
CA ILE A 45 -7.27 -12.37 19.68
C ILE A 45 -7.10 -13.07 21.02
N ARG A 46 -7.22 -12.30 22.06
CA ARG A 46 -6.83 -12.67 23.41
C ARG A 46 -7.24 -14.08 23.81
N ASN A 47 -6.24 -14.88 24.20
CA ASN A 47 -6.43 -16.25 24.73
C ASN A 47 -7.15 -17.20 23.76
N THR A 48 -7.04 -17.00 22.45
CA THR A 48 -7.78 -17.81 21.51
C THR A 48 -6.92 -18.54 20.49
N ASN A 49 -5.64 -18.19 20.39
CA ASN A 49 -4.77 -18.67 19.31
C ASN A 49 -5.28 -18.27 17.93
N HIS A 50 -6.16 -17.28 17.87
CA HIS A 50 -6.61 -16.70 16.62
C HIS A 50 -5.93 -15.37 16.41
N PHE A 51 -5.57 -15.09 15.16
CA PHE A 51 -4.79 -13.90 14.84
C PHE A 51 -5.55 -13.04 13.85
N TYR A 52 -5.17 -11.76 13.79
CA TYR A 52 -5.80 -10.83 12.86
C TYR A 52 -4.78 -9.82 12.35
N ILE A 53 -5.13 -9.20 11.22
CA ILE A 53 -4.44 -8.01 10.73
C ILE A 53 -5.48 -6.92 10.54
N LYS A 54 -5.04 -5.68 10.64
CA LYS A 54 -5.92 -4.53 10.47
C LYS A 54 -5.16 -3.39 9.84
N GLY A 55 -5.89 -2.42 9.34
CA GLY A 55 -5.32 -1.22 8.77
C GLY A 55 -6.40 -0.34 8.19
N LYS A 56 -5.98 0.67 7.45
CA LYS A 56 -6.89 1.61 6.81
C LYS A 56 -6.37 1.96 5.43
N VAL A 57 -7.25 1.86 4.44
CA VAL A 57 -6.96 2.30 3.08
C VAL A 57 -7.93 3.42 2.77
N ALA A 58 -7.55 4.64 3.13
CA ALA A 58 -8.43 5.79 2.98
C ALA A 58 -8.84 6.02 1.53
N THR A 59 -8.01 5.61 0.60
CA THR A 59 -8.25 5.82 -0.83
C THR A 59 -9.06 4.69 -1.48
N PHE A 60 -9.49 3.70 -0.71
CA PHE A 60 -10.24 2.57 -1.26
C PHE A 60 -11.33 2.11 -0.29
N PRO A 61 -12.35 2.97 -0.03
CA PRO A 61 -13.43 2.59 0.88
C PRO A 61 -14.40 1.63 0.21
N LYS A 62 -15.04 0.78 1.02
CA LYS A 62 -16.08 -0.15 0.56
C LYS A 62 -15.63 -1.04 -0.59
N GLY A 63 -14.35 -1.36 -0.64
CA GLY A 63 -13.80 -2.17 -1.71
C GLY A 63 -13.19 -3.46 -1.19
N ARG A 64 -12.92 -4.37 -2.11
CA ARG A 64 -12.35 -5.66 -1.76
C ARG A 64 -10.85 -5.64 -1.97
N ILE A 65 -10.09 -5.98 -0.92
CA ILE A 65 -8.64 -6.05 -0.99
C ILE A 65 -8.21 -7.49 -0.78
N LYS A 66 -7.00 -7.81 -1.24
CA LYS A 66 -6.46 -9.15 -1.10
C LYS A 66 -5.52 -9.21 0.10
N VAL A 67 -5.64 -10.28 0.87
CA VAL A 67 -4.67 -10.58 1.91
C VAL A 67 -3.70 -11.58 1.32
N LEU A 68 -2.42 -11.21 1.32
CA LEU A 68 -1.36 -12.04 0.77
C LEU A 68 -0.62 -12.73 1.92
N ARG A 69 -0.14 -13.93 1.66
CA ARG A 69 0.55 -14.73 2.67
C ARG A 69 1.75 -15.41 2.06
N ASN A 70 2.87 -15.41 2.78
CA ASN A 70 3.99 -16.26 2.42
C ASN A 70 4.28 -17.21 3.58
N VAL A 71 4.90 -18.33 3.25
CA VAL A 71 5.22 -19.37 4.22
C VAL A 71 6.72 -19.62 4.16
N SER A 72 7.39 -19.52 5.28
CA SER A 72 8.82 -19.80 5.41
C SER A 72 9.68 -19.03 4.42
N GLY A 73 9.35 -17.76 4.20
CA GLY A 73 10.14 -16.92 3.30
C GLY A 73 9.90 -17.15 1.82
N GLY A 74 8.90 -17.96 1.47
CA GLY A 74 8.56 -18.19 0.08
C GLY A 74 7.84 -17.02 -0.56
N PRO A 75 7.32 -17.19 -1.78
CA PRO A 75 6.62 -16.10 -2.44
C PRO A 75 5.28 -15.84 -1.78
N TYR A 76 4.80 -14.59 -1.92
CA TYR A 76 3.47 -14.23 -1.45
C TYR A 76 2.42 -14.71 -2.45
N SER A 77 1.33 -15.21 -1.95
CA SER A 77 0.18 -15.60 -2.76
C SER A 77 -1.10 -15.15 -2.08
N VAL A 78 -2.18 -15.10 -2.83
CA VAL A 78 -3.47 -14.68 -2.27
C VAL A 78 -3.96 -15.71 -1.28
N TYR A 79 -4.21 -15.26 -0.06
CA TYR A 79 -4.74 -16.11 1.01
C TYR A 79 -6.26 -15.99 1.10
N LYS A 80 -6.74 -14.74 1.14
CA LYS A 80 -8.17 -14.46 1.19
C LYS A 80 -8.40 -13.02 0.77
N LYS A 81 -9.65 -12.64 0.68
CA LYS A 81 -10.04 -11.26 0.41
C LYS A 81 -10.80 -10.72 1.61
N THR A 82 -10.70 -9.43 1.82
CA THR A 82 -11.49 -8.76 2.84
C THR A 82 -11.99 -7.44 2.29
N LYS A 83 -13.01 -6.87 2.92
CA LYS A 83 -13.64 -5.67 2.41
C LYS A 83 -13.33 -4.50 3.34
N THR A 84 -13.00 -3.35 2.76
CA THR A 84 -12.83 -2.14 3.53
C THR A 84 -14.19 -1.54 3.88
N ARG A 85 -14.25 -0.84 5.00
CA ARG A 85 -15.45 -0.15 5.42
C ARG A 85 -15.55 1.22 4.73
N ALA A 86 -16.63 1.95 4.98
CA ALA A 86 -16.78 3.29 4.44
C ALA A 86 -15.63 4.21 4.85
N SER A 87 -15.02 3.97 6.00
CA SER A 87 -13.86 4.73 6.46
C SER A 87 -12.55 4.28 5.82
N GLY A 88 -12.57 3.17 5.09
CA GLY A 88 -11.37 2.56 4.54
C GLY A 88 -10.73 1.54 5.47
N LYS A 89 -11.22 1.40 6.69
CA LYS A 89 -10.65 0.44 7.64
C LYS A 89 -10.92 -0.99 7.22
N PHE A 90 -9.98 -1.87 7.49
CA PHE A 90 -10.17 -3.29 7.25
C PHE A 90 -9.67 -4.10 8.44
N HIS A 91 -10.19 -5.29 8.56
CA HIS A 91 -9.83 -6.24 9.61
C HIS A 91 -10.01 -7.63 9.04
N ALA A 92 -9.02 -8.46 9.16
CA ALA A 92 -9.09 -9.81 8.62
C ALA A 92 -8.48 -10.81 9.58
N SER A 93 -9.15 -11.95 9.73
CA SER A 93 -8.60 -13.07 10.48
C SER A 93 -7.55 -13.76 9.64
N ILE A 94 -6.45 -14.16 10.27
CA ILE A 94 -5.36 -14.82 9.58
C ILE A 94 -4.95 -16.07 10.36
N ALA A 95 -4.26 -16.97 9.66
CA ALA A 95 -3.77 -18.19 10.28
C ALA A 95 -2.43 -18.56 9.66
N GLU A 96 -1.59 -19.22 10.46
CA GLU A 96 -0.34 -19.74 9.97
C GLU A 96 -0.57 -21.09 9.26
N VAL A 97 0.45 -21.53 8.53
CA VAL A 97 0.43 -22.84 7.90
C VAL A 97 1.25 -23.78 8.78
N GLY A 98 0.57 -24.68 9.48
CA GLY A 98 1.23 -25.56 10.44
C GLY A 98 1.96 -24.74 11.48
N HIS A 99 3.23 -25.08 11.73
CA HIS A 99 4.07 -24.32 12.64
C HIS A 99 5.13 -23.53 11.90
N LYS A 100 4.88 -23.23 10.60
CA LYS A 100 5.84 -22.49 9.79
C LYS A 100 5.63 -21.02 9.95
N LYS A 101 6.71 -20.25 9.91
CA LYS A 101 6.61 -18.80 9.95
C LYS A 101 5.79 -18.33 8.75
N THR A 102 4.72 -17.63 9.02
CA THR A 102 3.79 -17.18 7.99
C THR A 102 3.60 -15.67 8.10
N CYS A 103 3.92 -14.95 7.04
CA CYS A 103 3.86 -13.49 7.02
C CYS A 103 2.77 -12.99 6.11
N PHE A 104 2.27 -11.79 6.39
CA PHE A 104 1.08 -11.25 5.72
C PHE A 104 1.29 -9.83 5.22
N LYS A 105 0.71 -9.57 4.05
CA LYS A 105 0.60 -8.24 3.44
C LYS A 105 -0.81 -8.09 2.92
N VAL A 106 -1.17 -6.87 2.54
CA VAL A 106 -2.42 -6.65 1.80
C VAL A 106 -2.09 -5.98 0.48
N GLN A 107 -2.94 -6.23 -0.51
CA GLN A 107 -2.80 -5.64 -1.83
C GLN A 107 -4.11 -5.00 -2.21
N VAL A 108 -4.05 -3.72 -2.55
CA VAL A 108 -5.20 -2.92 -2.95
C VAL A 108 -5.19 -2.83 -4.46
N PRO A 109 -6.31 -3.15 -5.13
CA PRO A 109 -6.33 -3.11 -6.59
C PRO A 109 -6.20 -1.69 -7.11
N GLY A 110 -5.75 -1.56 -8.35
CA GLY A 110 -5.68 -0.26 -8.99
C GLY A 110 -7.05 0.28 -9.29
N THR A 111 -7.16 1.60 -9.30
CA THR A 111 -8.39 2.31 -9.69
C THR A 111 -8.03 3.30 -10.78
N THR A 112 -9.00 4.12 -11.19
CA THR A 112 -8.72 5.16 -12.18
C THR A 112 -7.80 6.23 -11.61
N VAL A 113 -7.73 6.38 -10.28
CA VAL A 113 -6.95 7.42 -9.63
C VAL A 113 -5.65 6.88 -9.02
N TYR A 114 -5.70 5.68 -8.45
CA TYR A 114 -4.56 5.10 -7.73
C TYR A 114 -4.08 3.82 -8.38
N LYS A 115 -2.77 3.57 -8.30
CA LYS A 115 -2.21 2.34 -8.85
C LYS A 115 -2.33 1.20 -7.84
N LYS A 116 -2.27 -0.04 -8.34
CA LYS A 116 -2.26 -1.22 -7.48
C LYS A 116 -1.13 -1.07 -6.47
N THR A 117 -1.43 -1.27 -5.21
CA THR A 117 -0.50 -1.02 -4.13
C THR A 117 -0.44 -2.22 -3.19
N THR A 118 0.78 -2.69 -2.89
CA THR A 118 1.00 -3.77 -1.93
C THR A 118 1.64 -3.16 -0.70
N SER A 119 1.12 -3.52 0.46
CA SER A 119 1.65 -3.00 1.72
C SER A 119 3.00 -3.64 2.06
N PRO A 120 3.74 -3.03 2.99
CA PRO A 120 4.87 -3.74 3.60
C PRO A 120 4.32 -4.91 4.42
N VAL A 121 5.20 -5.72 4.95
CA VAL A 121 4.80 -6.82 5.83
C VAL A 121 4.07 -6.24 7.03
N ILE A 122 2.85 -6.72 7.25
CA ILE A 122 2.04 -6.25 8.37
C ILE A 122 2.43 -7.00 9.64
N GLY A 123 2.67 -8.29 9.51
CA GLY A 123 3.06 -9.09 10.64
C GLY A 123 3.28 -10.54 10.22
N CYS A 124 3.88 -11.28 11.12
CA CYS A 124 4.16 -12.70 10.92
C CYS A 124 3.71 -13.49 12.12
N ILE A 125 3.18 -14.68 11.88
CA ILE A 125 2.86 -15.62 12.94
C ILE A 125 4.00 -16.61 13.01
N THR A 126 4.55 -16.78 14.20
CA THR A 126 5.58 -17.78 14.46
C THR A 126 5.18 -18.50 15.73
N THR A 127 4.99 -19.80 15.64
CA THR A 127 4.69 -20.60 16.83
C THR A 127 5.69 -21.73 16.94
N SER A 128 5.90 -22.20 18.15
CA SER A 128 6.84 -23.28 18.38
C SER A 128 6.13 -24.58 18.73
#